data_96b03559e371b22a4f3d712b6369f3fd
#
_entry.id   96b03559e371b22a4f3d712b6369f3fd
#
_cell.length_a   1.000
_cell.length_b   1.000
_cell.length_c   1.000
_cell.angle_alpha   90.00
_cell.angle_beta   90.00
_cell.angle_gamma   90.00
#
_symmetry.space_group_name_H-M   'P 1'
#
loop_
_entity.id
_entity.type
_entity.pdbx_description
1 polymer ?
#
loop_
_entity_poly.entity_id
_entity_poly.type
_entity_poly.pdbx_seq_one_letter_code
_entity_poly.pdbx_strand_id
1 'polypeptide(L)'
;MTEDPERWSQPFAALLGAYAAQMGFGLPSIGGKDSMSGTFNDIDVPPTLVSFAVDVAKKQDIITPELKKAGSKLVWLRAPKDQYDLPDYAVIQINDTHPTMVIPELIRLLVERGLDIDEAIDVVSRTCAYTNHTILVEALEKWPIGFLEKAVPQLMPIIRELDNRVRAKVSDESTYIIKDGLVHMAHMDIHYGYSVNGVAYLHTEILKNSELNNFYKLYPEKFNNKTNGITFRRWLMSCNPELSAMITDLIGDGWKKDANELEKLGNFVNDDAVLDRLLAVKAGKKADLKNYLKMKQGFDIDENSIYDIQVKRLHEYKRQQMNALYVIHKYFEIKEGKKPATPITVFFGAKAAPAYIIAKDIIHLILCLQQIINNDPEVSPYLKVFMVENYNVTMAEKMIPACDISEQISLASKEASGTGNMKFMLNGALTLGTMDGANVEIAELVGNENIFTFGEDSQTVIDRYARGDYNSRSYYEKDSELKRAVDFIVSDTVKSVGCSENLERLYNELLNKDWFMTFPDFEDYIATREKAYAAYTDRKDWAKKALINISKAGFFSSDRTIDQYNKEIWKLS
;
A
#
# COMPACT_ATOMS: atom_id res chain seq x y z
N MET A 1 12.64 -14.91 16.96
CA MET A 1 12.80 -13.58 17.54
C MET A 1 11.81 -13.27 18.64
N THR A 2 10.58 -13.66 18.55
CA THR A 2 9.54 -13.36 19.55
C THR A 2 9.82 -13.95 20.96
N GLU A 3 10.68 -14.96 21.06
CA GLU A 3 11.00 -15.65 22.31
C GLU A 3 12.35 -15.25 22.92
N ASP A 4 13.17 -14.49 22.19
CA ASP A 4 14.50 -14.07 22.62
C ASP A 4 14.64 -12.54 22.58
N PRO A 5 14.47 -11.87 23.73
CA PRO A 5 14.56 -10.40 23.82
C PRO A 5 15.92 -9.83 23.41
N GLU A 6 17.02 -10.57 23.59
CA GLU A 6 18.36 -10.10 23.23
C GLU A 6 18.50 -9.95 21.71
N ARG A 7 17.80 -10.76 20.93
CA ARG A 7 17.82 -10.66 19.45
C ARG A 7 17.13 -9.40 18.93
N TRP A 8 16.21 -8.79 19.68
CA TRP A 8 15.59 -7.51 19.32
C TRP A 8 16.53 -6.31 19.47
N SER A 9 17.57 -6.44 20.28
CA SER A 9 18.57 -5.39 20.44
C SER A 9 19.37 -5.15 19.15
N GLN A 10 19.52 -6.15 18.29
CA GLN A 10 20.30 -6.03 17.05
C GLN A 10 19.64 -5.14 15.99
N PRO A 11 18.36 -5.33 15.60
CA PRO A 11 17.66 -4.40 14.71
C PRO A 11 17.62 -2.98 15.26
N PHE A 12 17.42 -2.84 16.55
CA PHE A 12 17.39 -1.55 17.20
C PHE A 12 18.77 -0.86 17.20
N ALA A 13 19.83 -1.60 17.43
CA ALA A 13 21.20 -1.08 17.33
C ALA A 13 21.54 -0.65 15.91
N ALA A 14 21.08 -1.40 14.88
CA ALA A 14 21.26 -1.02 13.49
C ALA A 14 20.53 0.29 13.15
N LEU A 15 19.30 0.47 13.64
CA LEU A 15 18.52 1.71 13.48
C LEU A 15 19.21 2.90 14.16
N LEU A 16 19.69 2.73 15.39
CA LEU A 16 20.45 3.78 16.10
C LEU A 16 21.76 4.11 15.40
N GLY A 17 22.46 3.12 14.85
CA GLY A 17 23.70 3.33 14.09
C GLY A 17 23.45 4.13 12.82
N ALA A 18 22.39 3.80 12.08
CA ALA A 18 22.00 4.56 10.89
C ALA A 18 21.58 5.99 11.23
N TYR A 19 20.80 6.17 12.28
CA TYR A 19 20.40 7.48 12.77
C TYR A 19 21.62 8.31 13.19
N ALA A 20 22.53 7.74 13.99
CA ALA A 20 23.76 8.44 14.41
C ALA A 20 24.63 8.83 13.22
N ALA A 21 24.71 7.98 12.17
CA ALA A 21 25.46 8.28 10.96
C ALA A 21 24.82 9.43 10.18
N GLN A 22 23.51 9.43 9.97
CA GLN A 22 22.80 10.52 9.29
C GLN A 22 22.97 11.84 10.02
N MET A 23 22.80 11.85 11.34
CA MET A 23 23.01 13.02 12.16
C MET A 23 24.48 13.47 12.15
N GLY A 24 25.43 12.53 12.16
CA GLY A 24 26.86 12.81 12.12
C GLY A 24 27.31 13.45 10.81
N PHE A 25 26.77 13.00 9.69
CA PHE A 25 27.14 13.51 8.35
C PHE A 25 26.30 14.70 7.89
N GLY A 26 25.20 15.03 8.56
CA GLY A 26 24.26 16.06 8.13
C GLY A 26 23.57 15.74 6.80
N LEU A 27 23.47 14.46 6.45
CA LEU A 27 22.85 13.97 5.21
C LEU A 27 21.50 13.36 5.54
N PRO A 28 20.38 14.00 5.13
CA PRO A 28 19.07 13.42 5.34
C PRO A 28 18.89 12.17 4.48
N SER A 29 18.34 11.12 5.08
CA SER A 29 17.88 9.97 4.31
C SER A 29 16.60 10.32 3.59
N ILE A 30 16.56 10.09 2.28
CA ILE A 30 15.36 10.29 1.44
C ILE A 30 14.45 9.07 1.43
N GLY A 31 14.89 7.98 2.01
CA GLY A 31 14.16 6.73 2.12
C GLY A 31 15.04 5.64 2.70
N GLY A 32 14.41 4.60 3.15
CA GLY A 32 15.08 3.43 3.68
C GLY A 32 14.14 2.24 3.67
N LYS A 33 14.70 1.08 3.91
CA LYS A 33 13.94 -0.14 4.11
C LYS A 33 14.61 -0.98 5.18
N ASP A 34 13.83 -1.43 6.14
CA ASP A 34 14.20 -2.55 6.99
C ASP A 34 13.90 -3.87 6.25
N SER A 35 14.90 -4.74 6.16
CA SER A 35 14.64 -6.14 5.86
C SER A 35 14.21 -6.80 7.16
N MET A 36 13.05 -7.41 7.19
CA MET A 36 12.54 -8.13 8.35
C MET A 36 13.64 -9.01 8.95
N SER A 37 14.18 -8.58 10.07
CA SER A 37 15.08 -9.38 10.88
C SER A 37 14.26 -10.46 11.56
N GLY A 38 14.67 -11.70 11.47
CA GLY A 38 13.93 -12.78 12.11
C GLY A 38 14.54 -14.14 11.85
N THR A 39 14.13 -15.09 12.67
CA THR A 39 14.40 -16.50 12.43
C THR A 39 13.21 -17.11 11.73
N PHE A 40 13.45 -17.74 10.58
CA PHE A 40 12.46 -18.54 9.88
C PHE A 40 13.00 -19.96 9.74
N ASN A 41 12.43 -20.90 10.47
CA ASN A 41 12.99 -22.25 10.64
C ASN A 41 14.45 -22.17 11.10
N ASP A 42 15.38 -22.74 10.32
CA ASP A 42 16.83 -22.77 10.62
C ASP A 42 17.58 -21.56 9.99
N ILE A 43 16.87 -20.56 9.44
CA ILE A 43 17.50 -19.41 8.80
C ILE A 43 17.34 -18.18 9.68
N ASP A 44 18.46 -17.66 10.15
CA ASP A 44 18.52 -16.35 10.82
C ASP A 44 18.74 -15.25 9.76
N VAL A 45 17.78 -14.33 9.64
CA VAL A 45 17.91 -13.14 8.79
C VAL A 45 18.55 -12.04 9.60
N PRO A 46 19.75 -11.56 9.23
CA PRO A 46 20.40 -10.47 9.95
C PRO A 46 19.62 -9.17 9.82
N PRO A 47 19.62 -8.32 10.84
CA PRO A 47 19.02 -6.98 10.74
C PRO A 47 19.78 -6.18 9.68
N THR A 48 19.11 -5.84 8.60
CA THR A 48 19.68 -5.05 7.50
C THR A 48 18.84 -3.80 7.32
N LEU A 49 19.42 -2.67 7.67
CA LEU A 49 18.83 -1.36 7.41
C LEU A 49 19.50 -0.75 6.20
N VAL A 50 18.71 -0.40 5.20
CA VAL A 50 19.18 0.31 4.00
C VAL A 50 18.68 1.75 4.07
N SER A 51 19.61 2.69 4.11
CA SER A 51 19.33 4.12 4.08
C SER A 51 19.80 4.73 2.76
N PHE A 52 18.94 5.54 2.16
CA PHE A 52 19.26 6.23 0.91
C PHE A 52 19.40 7.73 1.19
N ALA A 53 20.55 8.30 0.84
CA ALA A 53 20.77 9.73 0.81
C ALA A 53 21.18 10.16 -0.60
N VAL A 54 20.75 11.35 -1.02
CA VAL A 54 21.10 11.92 -2.32
C VAL A 54 21.76 13.27 -2.10
N ASP A 55 22.89 13.45 -2.76
CA ASP A 55 23.59 14.74 -2.82
C ASP A 55 24.07 15.01 -4.24
N VAL A 56 24.31 16.27 -4.56
CA VAL A 56 24.82 16.71 -5.86
C VAL A 56 26.29 17.04 -5.73
N ALA A 57 27.14 16.26 -6.41
CA ALA A 57 28.57 16.46 -6.42
C ALA A 57 29.13 16.49 -7.86
N LYS A 58 30.25 17.16 -8.06
CA LYS A 58 30.96 17.07 -9.33
C LYS A 58 31.61 15.69 -9.45
N LYS A 59 31.57 15.11 -10.65
CA LYS A 59 32.11 13.75 -10.91
C LYS A 59 33.53 13.55 -10.40
N GLN A 60 34.37 14.56 -10.47
CA GLN A 60 35.75 14.53 -10.01
C GLN A 60 35.93 14.50 -8.50
N ASP A 61 34.89 14.89 -7.75
CA ASP A 61 34.88 14.95 -6.29
C ASP A 61 34.32 13.67 -5.66
N ILE A 62 33.88 12.70 -6.48
CA ILE A 62 33.32 11.44 -6.02
C ILE A 62 34.46 10.48 -5.65
N ILE A 63 34.46 10.07 -4.39
CA ILE A 63 35.38 9.08 -3.85
C ILE A 63 34.64 7.74 -3.76
N THR A 64 35.23 6.67 -4.34
CA THR A 64 34.67 5.33 -4.18
C THR A 64 34.94 4.79 -2.76
N PRO A 65 34.07 3.92 -2.19
CA PRO A 65 34.22 3.43 -0.83
C PRO A 65 35.39 2.48 -0.60
N GLU A 66 36.18 2.21 -1.65
CA GLU A 66 37.31 1.30 -1.59
C GLU A 66 38.55 1.96 -0.96
N LEU A 67 39.20 1.27 -0.05
CA LEU A 67 40.52 1.65 0.47
C LEU A 67 41.57 1.35 -0.59
N LYS A 68 41.94 2.36 -1.38
CA LYS A 68 42.78 2.19 -2.58
C LYS A 68 44.27 1.87 -2.29
N LYS A 69 44.76 2.06 -1.05
CA LYS A 69 46.11 1.72 -0.65
C LYS A 69 46.24 1.55 0.86
N ALA A 70 47.19 0.74 1.28
CA ALA A 70 47.57 0.59 2.68
C ALA A 70 48.08 1.94 3.25
N GLY A 71 47.75 2.22 4.51
CA GLY A 71 48.16 3.46 5.18
C GLY A 71 47.20 4.65 4.95
N SER A 72 46.04 4.48 4.28
CA SER A 72 44.99 5.49 4.23
C SER A 72 44.49 5.78 5.64
N LYS A 73 44.33 7.08 5.95
CA LYS A 73 43.80 7.52 7.23
C LYS A 73 42.27 7.46 7.20
N LEU A 74 41.68 6.83 8.21
CA LEU A 74 40.25 6.96 8.50
C LEU A 74 40.06 8.25 9.33
N VAL A 75 39.28 9.17 8.81
CA VAL A 75 38.94 10.40 9.50
C VAL A 75 37.49 10.31 9.96
N TRP A 76 37.30 10.36 11.27
CA TRP A 76 35.97 10.51 11.84
C TRP A 76 35.66 11.99 11.99
N LEU A 77 34.72 12.48 11.19
CA LEU A 77 34.22 13.86 11.30
C LEU A 77 33.07 13.87 12.32
N ARG A 78 33.26 14.61 13.39
CA ARG A 78 32.23 14.83 14.40
C ARG A 78 31.79 16.29 14.32
N ALA A 79 30.53 16.53 13.94
CA ALA A 79 29.95 17.87 14.01
C ALA A 79 29.59 18.19 15.48
N PRO A 80 30.07 19.31 16.05
CA PRO A 80 29.53 19.79 17.31
C PRO A 80 28.07 20.25 17.08
N LYS A 81 27.15 19.84 17.94
CA LYS A 81 25.73 20.23 17.86
C LYS A 81 25.26 20.65 19.23
N ASP A 82 24.52 21.75 19.26
CA ASP A 82 23.75 22.12 20.44
C ASP A 82 22.47 21.25 20.46
N GLN A 83 22.20 20.63 21.59
CA GLN A 83 21.07 19.70 21.74
C GLN A 83 19.73 20.43 21.97
N TYR A 84 19.76 21.69 22.35
CA TYR A 84 18.57 22.53 22.54
C TYR A 84 17.98 23.01 21.21
N ASP A 85 18.81 23.15 20.18
CA ASP A 85 18.42 23.62 18.84
C ASP A 85 17.94 22.49 17.93
N LEU A 86 17.87 21.24 18.39
CA LEU A 86 17.54 20.10 17.55
C LEU A 86 16.26 20.30 16.71
N PRO A 87 15.14 20.84 17.24
CA PRO A 87 13.92 21.06 16.46
C PRO A 87 14.09 22.06 15.29
N ASP A 88 15.10 22.94 15.36
CA ASP A 88 15.36 23.93 14.32
C ASP A 88 16.16 23.36 13.14
N TYR A 89 16.81 22.20 13.35
CA TYR A 89 17.69 21.56 12.36
C TYR A 89 17.25 20.17 11.92
N ALA A 90 16.33 19.55 12.64
CA ALA A 90 15.93 18.17 12.38
C ALA A 90 14.44 17.93 12.61
N VAL A 91 13.86 17.14 11.75
CA VAL A 91 12.54 16.53 11.94
C VAL A 91 12.65 15.03 11.82
N ILE A 92 11.97 14.32 12.70
CA ILE A 92 11.87 12.87 12.66
C ILE A 92 10.43 12.52 12.26
N GLN A 93 10.26 12.04 11.02
CA GLN A 93 8.97 11.57 10.54
C GLN A 93 8.79 10.10 10.92
N ILE A 94 7.93 9.83 11.89
CA ILE A 94 7.58 8.49 12.35
C ILE A 94 6.58 7.90 11.36
N ASN A 95 7.01 6.89 10.58
CA ASN A 95 6.16 6.20 9.61
C ASN A 95 5.50 4.98 10.24
N ASP A 96 4.20 5.03 10.47
CA ASP A 96 3.46 4.10 11.33
C ASP A 96 4.03 4.03 12.75
N THR A 97 3.65 3.00 13.49
CA THR A 97 4.06 2.82 14.89
C THR A 97 5.36 2.04 15.05
N HIS A 98 5.94 1.56 13.96
CA HIS A 98 7.15 0.72 14.02
C HIS A 98 8.35 1.43 14.66
N PRO A 99 8.65 2.72 14.37
CA PRO A 99 9.77 3.42 14.97
C PRO A 99 9.41 4.26 16.21
N THR A 100 8.25 4.10 16.82
CA THR A 100 7.77 4.92 17.98
C THR A 100 8.79 5.00 19.12
N MET A 101 9.59 3.96 19.33
CA MET A 101 10.63 3.94 20.39
C MET A 101 11.68 5.04 20.24
N VAL A 102 11.72 5.74 19.10
CA VAL A 102 12.57 6.92 18.94
C VAL A 102 12.23 8.02 19.95
N ILE A 103 10.97 8.14 20.36
CA ILE A 103 10.51 9.15 21.33
C ILE A 103 11.18 8.94 22.68
N PRO A 104 10.98 7.81 23.41
CA PRO A 104 11.59 7.61 24.71
C PRO A 104 13.11 7.49 24.63
N GLU A 105 13.69 6.95 23.54
CA GLU A 105 15.13 6.84 23.40
C GLU A 105 15.78 8.21 23.20
N LEU A 106 15.20 9.09 22.38
CA LEU A 106 15.75 10.42 22.19
C LEU A 106 15.68 11.25 23.49
N ILE A 107 14.58 11.13 24.25
CA ILE A 107 14.48 11.74 25.60
C ILE A 107 15.60 11.23 26.49
N ARG A 108 15.81 9.91 26.55
CA ARG A 108 16.88 9.29 27.35
C ARG A 108 18.26 9.84 27.01
N LEU A 109 18.56 9.93 25.71
CA LEU A 109 19.84 10.43 25.21
C LEU A 109 20.06 11.92 25.51
N LEU A 110 19.00 12.72 25.46
CA LEU A 110 19.07 14.15 25.80
C LEU A 110 19.32 14.35 27.31
N VAL A 111 18.61 13.57 28.14
CA VAL A 111 18.82 13.59 29.59
C VAL A 111 20.23 13.14 29.96
N GLU A 112 20.75 12.08 29.35
CA GLU A 112 22.16 11.66 29.55
C GLU A 112 23.19 12.72 29.18
N ARG A 113 22.82 13.65 28.28
CA ARG A 113 23.65 14.78 27.87
C ARG A 113 23.47 16.03 28.72
N GLY A 114 22.61 15.96 29.73
CA GLY A 114 22.48 17.00 30.74
C GLY A 114 21.26 17.91 30.62
N LEU A 115 20.30 17.63 29.71
CA LEU A 115 19.00 18.29 29.74
C LEU A 115 18.19 17.76 30.92
N ASP A 116 17.35 18.62 31.48
CA ASP A 116 16.31 18.08 32.38
C ASP A 116 15.22 17.35 31.56
N ILE A 117 14.40 16.58 32.26
CA ILE A 117 13.39 15.72 31.61
C ILE A 117 12.31 16.56 30.89
N ASP A 118 11.97 17.75 31.42
CA ASP A 118 10.96 18.62 30.83
C ASP A 118 11.47 19.25 29.52
N GLU A 119 12.71 19.71 29.53
CA GLU A 119 13.40 20.24 28.34
C GLU A 119 13.56 19.14 27.28
N ALA A 120 13.96 17.93 27.68
CA ALA A 120 14.14 16.81 26.76
C ALA A 120 12.80 16.41 26.09
N ILE A 121 11.70 16.38 26.83
CA ILE A 121 10.36 16.09 26.31
C ILE A 121 9.92 17.21 25.35
N ASP A 122 10.15 18.48 25.67
CA ASP A 122 9.81 19.59 24.80
C ASP A 122 10.57 19.52 23.46
N VAL A 123 11.88 19.31 23.52
CA VAL A 123 12.71 19.12 22.32
C VAL A 123 12.18 17.99 21.43
N VAL A 124 11.91 16.82 22.02
CA VAL A 124 11.41 15.66 21.27
C VAL A 124 10.03 15.93 20.70
N SER A 125 9.15 16.56 21.46
CA SER A 125 7.79 16.88 21.01
C SER A 125 7.75 17.87 19.84
N ARG A 126 8.76 18.73 19.70
CA ARG A 126 8.93 19.65 18.56
C ARG A 126 9.72 19.04 17.40
N THR A 127 10.36 17.87 17.61
CA THR A 127 11.18 17.21 16.59
C THR A 127 10.43 16.08 15.88
N CYS A 128 9.49 15.40 16.56
CA CYS A 128 8.81 14.21 16.04
C CYS A 128 7.46 14.56 15.40
N ALA A 129 7.19 13.99 14.24
CA ALA A 129 5.90 14.03 13.55
C ALA A 129 5.48 12.60 13.16
N TYR A 130 4.19 12.29 13.22
CA TYR A 130 3.66 10.94 13.01
C TYR A 130 2.81 10.87 11.75
N THR A 131 3.12 9.91 10.88
CA THR A 131 2.27 9.53 9.74
C THR A 131 1.64 8.17 10.02
N ASN A 132 0.32 8.11 10.07
CA ASN A 132 -0.41 6.86 10.12
C ASN A 132 -0.63 6.31 8.70
N HIS A 133 -0.26 5.04 8.46
CA HIS A 133 -0.43 4.34 7.18
C HIS A 133 -1.46 3.21 7.22
N THR A 134 -2.14 3.02 8.35
CA THR A 134 -3.05 1.90 8.56
C THR A 134 -4.36 2.32 9.22
N ILE A 135 -5.47 1.67 8.78
CA ILE A 135 -6.77 1.81 9.43
C ILE A 135 -7.08 0.58 10.31
N LEU A 136 -6.42 -0.54 10.02
CA LEU A 136 -6.66 -1.78 10.75
C LEU A 136 -6.19 -1.65 12.19
N VAL A 137 -7.11 -1.81 13.15
CA VAL A 137 -6.84 -1.66 14.59
C VAL A 137 -5.75 -2.62 15.07
N GLU A 138 -5.69 -3.83 14.50
CA GLU A 138 -4.64 -4.82 14.78
C GLU A 138 -3.24 -4.39 14.34
N ALA A 139 -3.14 -3.44 13.42
CA ALA A 139 -1.86 -2.89 12.95
C ALA A 139 -1.39 -1.68 13.75
N LEU A 140 -2.21 -1.13 14.67
CA LEU A 140 -1.78 -0.18 15.68
C LEU A 140 -1.08 -0.94 16.81
N GLU A 141 0.24 -0.95 16.79
CA GLU A 141 1.04 -1.80 17.66
C GLU A 141 0.81 -1.51 19.14
N LYS A 142 0.66 -2.59 19.89
CA LYS A 142 0.54 -2.59 21.35
C LYS A 142 1.45 -3.67 21.90
N TRP A 143 2.31 -3.32 22.85
CA TRP A 143 3.28 -4.25 23.39
C TRP A 143 3.06 -4.50 24.88
N PRO A 144 3.07 -5.75 25.35
CA PRO A 144 3.01 -6.06 26.77
C PRO A 144 4.14 -5.36 27.53
N ILE A 145 3.82 -4.74 28.67
CA ILE A 145 4.81 -4.07 29.55
C ILE A 145 5.97 -5.00 29.88
N GLY A 146 5.67 -6.23 30.31
CA GLY A 146 6.70 -7.20 30.71
C GLY A 146 7.60 -7.65 29.55
N PHE A 147 7.17 -7.47 28.30
CA PHE A 147 8.00 -7.70 27.13
C PHE A 147 9.01 -6.55 26.95
N LEU A 148 8.54 -5.30 27.05
CA LEU A 148 9.39 -4.11 26.93
C LEU A 148 10.36 -3.98 28.10
N GLU A 149 9.94 -4.36 29.31
CA GLU A 149 10.82 -4.41 30.48
C GLU A 149 12.02 -5.37 30.31
N LYS A 150 11.85 -6.42 29.52
CA LYS A 150 12.95 -7.35 29.18
C LYS A 150 13.78 -6.86 27.99
N ALA A 151 13.12 -6.30 26.95
CA ALA A 151 13.78 -5.92 25.71
C ALA A 151 14.51 -4.57 25.83
N VAL A 152 13.89 -3.58 26.47
CA VAL A 152 14.38 -2.19 26.56
C VAL A 152 14.16 -1.62 27.97
N PRO A 153 14.72 -2.24 29.02
CA PRO A 153 14.46 -1.87 30.42
C PRO A 153 14.81 -0.39 30.70
N GLN A 154 15.79 0.16 30.01
CA GLN A 154 16.23 1.55 30.15
C GLN A 154 15.18 2.57 29.67
N LEU A 155 14.26 2.19 28.79
CA LEU A 155 13.22 3.08 28.27
C LEU A 155 11.94 3.05 29.12
N MET A 156 11.71 2.01 29.87
CA MET A 156 10.48 1.86 30.64
C MET A 156 10.24 2.97 31.68
N PRO A 157 11.25 3.47 32.41
CA PRO A 157 11.06 4.61 33.32
C PRO A 157 10.55 5.86 32.55
N ILE A 158 11.07 6.12 31.36
CA ILE A 158 10.65 7.26 30.53
C ILE A 158 9.24 7.05 30.02
N ILE A 159 8.92 5.87 29.48
CA ILE A 159 7.56 5.55 29.00
C ILE A 159 6.53 5.72 30.11
N ARG A 160 6.85 5.28 31.36
CA ARG A 160 5.98 5.49 32.53
C ARG A 160 5.83 6.97 32.90
N GLU A 161 6.91 7.73 32.82
CA GLU A 161 6.86 9.18 33.06
C GLU A 161 5.97 9.89 32.01
N LEU A 162 6.11 9.52 30.72
CA LEU A 162 5.27 10.06 29.65
C LEU A 162 3.79 9.74 29.90
N ASP A 163 3.47 8.51 30.29
CA ASP A 163 2.10 8.10 30.63
C ASP A 163 1.55 8.85 31.85
N ASN A 164 2.36 9.02 32.92
CA ASN A 164 1.97 9.76 34.12
C ASN A 164 1.62 11.22 33.78
N ARG A 165 2.39 11.85 32.89
CA ARG A 165 2.11 13.23 32.43
C ARG A 165 0.82 13.31 31.61
N VAL A 166 0.54 12.31 30.78
CA VAL A 166 -0.75 12.21 30.07
C VAL A 166 -1.89 12.09 31.07
N ARG A 167 -1.82 11.17 32.04
CA ARG A 167 -2.84 10.98 33.09
C ARG A 167 -3.08 12.23 33.93
N ALA A 168 -2.06 13.03 34.14
CA ALA A 168 -2.19 14.29 34.87
C ALA A 168 -2.93 15.38 34.08
N LYS A 169 -2.94 15.32 32.76
CA LYS A 169 -3.50 16.35 31.87
C LYS A 169 -4.83 15.94 31.23
N VAL A 170 -5.05 14.65 31.02
CA VAL A 170 -6.17 14.12 30.24
C VAL A 170 -6.96 13.13 31.10
N SER A 171 -8.27 13.32 31.17
CA SER A 171 -9.18 12.44 31.91
C SER A 171 -9.70 11.26 31.10
N ASP A 172 -9.57 11.29 29.77
CA ASP A 172 -10.01 10.21 28.89
C ASP A 172 -9.02 9.04 28.89
N GLU A 173 -9.35 8.01 29.65
CA GLU A 173 -8.51 6.79 29.80
C GLU A 173 -8.29 6.05 28.48
N SER A 174 -9.14 6.28 27.45
CA SER A 174 -8.97 5.65 26.15
C SER A 174 -7.71 6.13 25.43
N THR A 175 -7.15 7.27 25.85
CA THR A 175 -5.96 7.88 25.23
C THR A 175 -4.66 7.61 26.00
N TYR A 176 -4.70 6.91 27.12
CA TYR A 176 -3.51 6.63 27.92
C TYR A 176 -2.49 5.78 27.15
N ILE A 177 -1.19 6.06 27.34
CA ILE A 177 -0.10 5.33 26.69
C ILE A 177 -0.03 3.90 27.23
N ILE A 178 -0.13 3.76 28.55
CA ILE A 178 -0.15 2.45 29.23
C ILE A 178 -1.58 2.15 29.63
N LYS A 179 -2.15 1.11 29.04
CA LYS A 179 -3.51 0.67 29.33
C LYS A 179 -3.62 -0.85 29.23
N ASP A 180 -4.37 -1.47 30.13
CA ASP A 180 -4.63 -2.92 30.17
C ASP A 180 -3.36 -3.80 30.10
N GLY A 181 -2.27 -3.33 30.72
CA GLY A 181 -0.98 -4.01 30.72
C GLY A 181 -0.19 -3.90 29.41
N LEU A 182 -0.64 -3.08 28.48
CA LEU A 182 -0.04 -2.84 27.16
C LEU A 182 0.45 -1.40 27.04
N VAL A 183 1.53 -1.19 26.30
CA VAL A 183 2.02 0.12 25.86
C VAL A 183 1.52 0.34 24.44
N HIS A 184 0.75 1.40 24.22
CA HIS A 184 0.15 1.76 22.95
C HIS A 184 1.06 2.72 22.19
N MET A 185 1.66 2.26 21.10
CA MET A 185 2.65 3.02 20.34
C MET A 185 2.05 4.28 19.72
N ALA A 186 0.93 4.17 18.99
CA ALA A 186 0.28 5.33 18.37
C ALA A 186 -0.12 6.40 19.39
N HIS A 187 -0.49 6.02 20.62
CA HIS A 187 -0.85 6.98 21.67
C HIS A 187 0.36 7.84 22.04
N MET A 188 1.55 7.21 22.14
CA MET A 188 2.79 7.92 22.42
C MET A 188 3.15 8.87 21.27
N ASP A 189 3.05 8.42 20.01
CA ASP A 189 3.31 9.22 18.82
C ASP A 189 2.40 10.46 18.75
N ILE A 190 1.11 10.32 19.08
CA ILE A 190 0.15 11.42 19.01
C ILE A 190 0.34 12.41 20.16
N HIS A 191 0.56 11.93 21.39
CA HIS A 191 0.78 12.83 22.53
C HIS A 191 2.05 13.65 22.37
N TYR A 192 3.14 13.02 21.92
CA TYR A 192 4.49 13.60 21.91
C TYR A 192 5.04 13.93 20.49
N GLY A 193 4.20 13.86 19.48
CA GLY A 193 4.48 14.43 18.16
C GLY A 193 3.73 15.75 17.96
N TYR A 194 4.27 16.64 17.11
CA TYR A 194 3.61 17.93 16.81
C TYR A 194 2.63 17.85 15.62
N SER A 195 2.69 16.81 14.82
CA SER A 195 1.83 16.61 13.66
C SER A 195 1.44 15.15 13.53
N VAL A 196 0.19 14.90 13.14
CA VAL A 196 -0.40 13.58 12.87
C VAL A 196 -1.06 13.65 11.51
N ASN A 197 -0.60 12.89 10.53
CA ASN A 197 -1.26 12.88 9.24
C ASN A 197 -1.70 11.49 8.78
N GLY A 198 -2.85 11.48 8.10
CA GLY A 198 -3.26 10.38 7.25
C GLY A 198 -2.63 10.49 5.86
N VAL A 199 -2.86 9.49 5.01
CA VAL A 199 -2.19 9.34 3.70
C VAL A 199 -3.13 9.32 2.50
N ALA A 200 -4.41 9.62 2.71
CA ALA A 200 -5.44 9.95 1.74
C ALA A 200 -6.55 10.76 2.45
N TYR A 201 -7.34 11.51 1.69
CA TYR A 201 -8.40 12.34 2.27
C TYR A 201 -9.36 11.51 3.13
N LEU A 202 -9.97 10.47 2.55
CA LEU A 202 -10.90 9.60 3.28
C LEU A 202 -10.26 8.97 4.51
N HIS A 203 -9.01 8.49 4.40
CA HIS A 203 -8.28 7.94 5.53
C HIS A 203 -8.17 8.94 6.67
N THR A 204 -7.78 10.16 6.36
CA THR A 204 -7.66 11.22 7.36
C THR A 204 -8.99 11.53 8.05
N GLU A 205 -10.10 11.54 7.30
CA GLU A 205 -11.43 11.73 7.86
C GLU A 205 -11.87 10.54 8.75
N ILE A 206 -11.53 9.30 8.37
CA ILE A 206 -11.78 8.11 9.23
C ILE A 206 -10.97 8.20 10.52
N LEU A 207 -9.70 8.62 10.46
CA LEU A 207 -8.90 8.82 11.67
C LEU A 207 -9.53 9.86 12.60
N LYS A 208 -9.97 11.00 12.07
CA LYS A 208 -10.59 12.09 12.84
C LYS A 208 -11.95 11.72 13.43
N ASN A 209 -12.79 11.04 12.65
CA ASN A 209 -14.19 10.84 13.00
C ASN A 209 -14.49 9.48 13.64
N SER A 210 -13.58 8.52 13.52
CA SER A 210 -13.74 7.15 14.02
C SER A 210 -12.53 6.69 14.83
N GLU A 211 -11.47 6.23 14.19
CA GLU A 211 -10.39 5.45 14.81
C GLU A 211 -9.59 6.21 15.89
N LEU A 212 -9.32 7.49 15.67
CA LEU A 212 -8.58 8.38 16.57
C LEU A 212 -9.40 9.61 16.99
N ASN A 213 -10.73 9.50 16.98
CA ASN A 213 -11.63 10.61 17.30
C ASN A 213 -11.39 11.19 18.70
N ASN A 214 -11.09 10.36 19.68
CA ASN A 214 -10.72 10.77 21.03
C ASN A 214 -9.46 11.66 21.03
N PHE A 215 -8.45 11.33 20.23
CA PHE A 215 -7.25 12.15 20.07
C PHE A 215 -7.51 13.42 19.25
N TYR A 216 -8.34 13.33 18.21
CA TYR A 216 -8.71 14.50 17.43
C TYR A 216 -9.45 15.55 18.28
N LYS A 217 -10.28 15.12 19.23
CA LYS A 217 -10.92 16.02 20.20
C LYS A 217 -9.92 16.71 21.13
N LEU A 218 -8.79 16.06 21.46
CA LEU A 218 -7.74 16.60 22.33
C LEU A 218 -6.79 17.55 21.56
N TYR A 219 -6.46 17.21 20.30
CA TYR A 219 -5.43 17.87 19.52
C TYR A 219 -5.87 18.08 18.06
N PRO A 220 -6.97 18.81 17.80
CA PRO A 220 -7.49 18.97 16.44
C PRO A 220 -6.47 19.63 15.49
N GLU A 221 -5.60 20.49 16.02
CA GLU A 221 -4.58 21.20 15.27
C GLU A 221 -3.44 20.32 14.76
N LYS A 222 -3.22 19.14 15.35
CA LYS A 222 -2.19 18.21 14.91
C LYS A 222 -2.60 17.42 13.66
N PHE A 223 -3.91 17.21 13.44
CA PHE A 223 -4.41 16.31 12.40
C PHE A 223 -4.48 16.99 11.04
N ASN A 224 -3.83 16.38 10.06
CA ASN A 224 -3.81 16.86 8.68
C ASN A 224 -3.72 15.70 7.66
N ASN A 225 -3.92 16.00 6.38
CA ASN A 225 -3.83 15.03 5.30
C ASN A 225 -2.61 15.27 4.43
N LYS A 226 -1.88 14.20 4.12
CA LYS A 226 -0.82 14.19 3.11
C LYS A 226 -1.05 13.00 2.18
N THR A 227 -1.91 13.18 1.17
CA THR A 227 -2.18 12.13 0.20
C THR A 227 -0.89 11.60 -0.41
N ASN A 228 -0.71 10.28 -0.36
CA ASN A 228 0.47 9.62 -0.93
C ASN A 228 0.70 10.01 -2.38
N GLY A 229 1.95 9.88 -2.79
CA GLY A 229 2.36 10.08 -4.18
C GLY A 229 3.29 8.97 -4.65
N ILE A 230 3.54 8.97 -5.94
CA ILE A 230 4.40 8.01 -6.64
C ILE A 230 5.45 8.74 -7.44
N THR A 231 6.64 8.16 -7.57
CA THR A 231 7.70 8.74 -8.40
C THR A 231 7.44 8.47 -9.88
N PHE A 232 7.23 9.53 -10.66
CA PHE A 232 7.01 9.43 -12.10
C PHE A 232 8.27 8.99 -12.86
N ARG A 233 9.46 9.26 -12.28
CA ARG A 233 10.74 8.78 -12.82
C ARG A 233 10.77 7.27 -13.01
N ARG A 234 10.23 6.50 -12.04
CA ARG A 234 10.10 5.04 -12.16
C ARG A 234 8.82 4.63 -12.88
N TRP A 235 7.67 5.12 -12.40
CA TRP A 235 6.35 4.57 -12.73
C TRP A 235 5.76 5.11 -14.05
N LEU A 236 6.49 6.00 -14.72
CA LEU A 236 6.19 6.44 -16.09
C LEU A 236 7.46 6.46 -16.94
N MET A 237 8.45 7.32 -16.62
CA MET A 237 9.59 7.55 -17.50
C MET A 237 10.46 6.31 -17.72
N SER A 238 10.66 5.48 -16.68
CA SER A 238 11.47 4.25 -16.76
C SER A 238 10.67 3.06 -17.27
N CYS A 239 9.47 2.80 -16.72
CA CYS A 239 8.72 1.58 -17.04
C CYS A 239 7.86 1.70 -18.31
N ASN A 240 7.53 2.93 -18.77
CA ASN A 240 6.73 3.19 -19.97
C ASN A 240 7.32 4.35 -20.79
N PRO A 241 8.54 4.19 -21.33
CA PRO A 241 9.21 5.26 -22.07
C PRO A 241 8.45 5.70 -23.33
N GLU A 242 7.67 4.81 -23.96
CA GLU A 242 6.86 5.12 -25.13
C GLU A 242 5.71 6.08 -24.78
N LEU A 243 5.02 5.85 -23.65
CA LEU A 243 4.01 6.79 -23.14
C LEU A 243 4.66 8.11 -22.74
N SER A 244 5.81 8.07 -22.07
CA SER A 244 6.57 9.26 -21.70
C SER A 244 6.98 10.10 -22.91
N ALA A 245 7.41 9.45 -23.99
CA ALA A 245 7.74 10.12 -25.25
C ALA A 245 6.49 10.73 -25.90
N MET A 246 5.38 9.98 -25.97
CA MET A 246 4.11 10.48 -26.49
C MET A 246 3.65 11.74 -25.75
N ILE A 247 3.68 11.73 -24.41
CA ILE A 247 3.31 12.89 -23.59
C ILE A 247 4.22 14.08 -23.91
N THR A 248 5.53 13.85 -23.97
CA THR A 248 6.50 14.91 -24.26
C THR A 248 6.30 15.53 -25.63
N ASP A 249 5.97 14.72 -26.64
CA ASP A 249 5.67 15.22 -27.99
C ASP A 249 4.40 16.10 -28.02
N LEU A 250 3.40 15.79 -27.19
CA LEU A 250 2.11 16.50 -27.16
C LEU A 250 2.17 17.81 -26.35
N ILE A 251 2.85 17.81 -25.21
CA ILE A 251 2.77 18.93 -24.24
C ILE A 251 4.14 19.50 -23.84
N GLY A 252 5.23 19.04 -24.47
CA GLY A 252 6.58 19.43 -24.07
C GLY A 252 7.10 18.64 -22.86
N ASP A 253 8.27 18.96 -22.35
CA ASP A 253 8.93 18.21 -21.27
C ASP A 253 8.76 18.82 -19.88
N GLY A 254 8.01 19.90 -19.75
CA GLY A 254 7.75 20.60 -18.49
C GLY A 254 7.11 19.73 -17.43
N TRP A 255 6.25 18.77 -17.83
CA TRP A 255 5.59 17.81 -16.93
C TRP A 255 6.57 16.94 -16.12
N LYS A 256 7.80 16.79 -16.57
CA LYS A 256 8.85 16.06 -15.84
C LYS A 256 9.31 16.76 -14.57
N LYS A 257 9.08 18.07 -14.50
CA LYS A 257 9.41 18.92 -13.34
C LYS A 257 8.15 19.33 -12.58
N ASP A 258 7.07 19.62 -13.31
CA ASP A 258 5.76 19.94 -12.75
C ASP A 258 4.71 18.96 -13.31
N ALA A 259 4.38 17.96 -12.51
CA ALA A 259 3.43 16.92 -12.90
C ALA A 259 2.01 17.46 -13.20
N ASN A 260 1.64 18.66 -12.71
CA ASN A 260 0.36 19.27 -13.02
C ASN A 260 0.22 19.59 -14.49
N GLU A 261 1.32 19.76 -15.22
CA GLU A 261 1.28 19.98 -16.67
C GLU A 261 0.65 18.82 -17.46
N LEU A 262 0.54 17.62 -16.87
CA LEU A 262 -0.20 16.52 -17.49
C LEU A 262 -1.65 16.88 -17.81
N GLU A 263 -2.26 17.83 -17.09
CA GLU A 263 -3.62 18.31 -17.40
C GLU A 263 -3.79 18.84 -18.83
N LYS A 264 -2.70 19.32 -19.44
CA LYS A 264 -2.70 19.78 -20.84
C LYS A 264 -3.10 18.66 -21.82
N LEU A 265 -2.93 17.39 -21.44
CA LEU A 265 -3.39 16.24 -22.23
C LEU A 265 -4.90 16.22 -22.43
N GLY A 266 -5.65 16.86 -21.54
CA GLY A 266 -7.10 17.05 -21.68
C GLY A 266 -7.52 17.73 -22.98
N ASN A 267 -6.65 18.53 -23.61
CA ASN A 267 -6.92 19.16 -24.90
C ASN A 267 -6.97 18.16 -26.06
N PHE A 268 -6.46 16.95 -25.88
CA PHE A 268 -6.33 15.92 -26.93
C PHE A 268 -7.32 14.76 -26.78
N VAL A 269 -8.24 14.81 -25.81
CA VAL A 269 -9.18 13.70 -25.52
C VAL A 269 -10.17 13.39 -26.65
N ASN A 270 -10.30 14.28 -27.62
CA ASN A 270 -11.13 14.09 -28.81
C ASN A 270 -10.29 14.04 -30.11
N ASP A 271 -8.98 13.91 -30.02
CA ASP A 271 -8.07 13.76 -31.16
C ASP A 271 -7.86 12.27 -31.45
N ASP A 272 -8.47 11.81 -32.54
CA ASP A 272 -8.43 10.40 -32.94
C ASP A 272 -7.01 9.87 -33.18
N ALA A 273 -6.10 10.70 -33.70
CA ALA A 273 -4.71 10.27 -33.93
C ALA A 273 -3.96 10.09 -32.61
N VAL A 274 -4.23 10.93 -31.62
CA VAL A 274 -3.66 10.81 -30.26
C VAL A 274 -4.22 9.57 -29.56
N LEU A 275 -5.53 9.32 -29.69
CA LEU A 275 -6.16 8.13 -29.10
C LEU A 275 -5.63 6.83 -29.74
N ASP A 276 -5.44 6.80 -31.06
CA ASP A 276 -4.84 5.65 -31.76
C ASP A 276 -3.38 5.42 -31.32
N ARG A 277 -2.61 6.49 -31.14
CA ARG A 277 -1.25 6.40 -30.61
C ARG A 277 -1.21 5.82 -29.19
N LEU A 278 -2.13 6.24 -28.32
CA LEU A 278 -2.24 5.69 -26.97
C LEU A 278 -2.58 4.20 -26.99
N LEU A 279 -3.52 3.78 -27.84
CA LEU A 279 -3.86 2.37 -28.03
C LEU A 279 -2.67 1.55 -28.55
N ALA A 280 -1.88 2.11 -29.46
CA ALA A 280 -0.67 1.44 -29.97
C ALA A 280 0.39 1.27 -28.88
N VAL A 281 0.62 2.29 -28.03
CA VAL A 281 1.51 2.18 -26.87
C VAL A 281 1.03 1.07 -25.94
N LYS A 282 -0.26 1.02 -25.61
CA LYS A 282 -0.83 -0.02 -24.75
C LYS A 282 -0.66 -1.41 -25.35
N ALA A 283 -0.92 -1.58 -26.63
CA ALA A 283 -0.74 -2.85 -27.34
C ALA A 283 0.73 -3.33 -27.28
N GLY A 284 1.69 -2.43 -27.46
CA GLY A 284 3.12 -2.73 -27.29
C GLY A 284 3.46 -3.23 -25.88
N LYS A 285 2.95 -2.58 -24.85
CA LYS A 285 3.18 -3.00 -23.45
C LYS A 285 2.54 -4.35 -23.13
N LYS A 286 1.39 -4.66 -23.70
CA LYS A 286 0.74 -5.98 -23.55
C LYS A 286 1.57 -7.08 -24.21
N ALA A 287 2.10 -6.83 -25.40
CA ALA A 287 3.01 -7.75 -26.10
C ALA A 287 4.32 -7.96 -25.30
N ASP A 288 4.89 -6.89 -24.73
CA ASP A 288 6.08 -6.97 -23.88
C ASP A 288 5.83 -7.84 -22.65
N LEU A 289 4.70 -7.65 -21.95
CA LEU A 289 4.33 -8.45 -20.77
C LEU A 289 4.11 -9.93 -21.14
N LYS A 290 3.38 -10.20 -22.23
CA LYS A 290 3.19 -11.56 -22.76
C LYS A 290 4.52 -12.27 -22.98
N ASN A 291 5.44 -11.62 -23.70
CA ASN A 291 6.74 -12.20 -24.01
C ASN A 291 7.58 -12.43 -22.74
N TYR A 292 7.55 -11.49 -21.80
CA TYR A 292 8.25 -11.61 -20.54
C TYR A 292 7.71 -12.78 -19.69
N LEU A 293 6.38 -12.90 -19.53
CA LEU A 293 5.76 -13.97 -18.75
C LEU A 293 5.89 -15.33 -19.42
N LYS A 294 5.85 -15.40 -20.76
CA LYS A 294 6.13 -16.63 -21.50
C LYS A 294 7.55 -17.11 -21.24
N MET A 295 8.51 -16.20 -21.29
CA MET A 295 9.93 -16.54 -21.07
C MET A 295 10.19 -16.96 -19.61
N LYS A 296 9.59 -16.27 -18.63
CA LYS A 296 9.88 -16.47 -17.20
C LYS A 296 9.05 -17.56 -16.56
N GLN A 297 7.80 -17.74 -16.95
CA GLN A 297 6.83 -18.61 -16.27
C GLN A 297 6.07 -19.54 -17.23
N GLY A 298 6.38 -19.51 -18.53
CA GLY A 298 5.76 -20.37 -19.53
C GLY A 298 4.31 -20.04 -19.85
N PHE A 299 3.80 -18.87 -19.43
CA PHE A 299 2.40 -18.50 -19.63
C PHE A 299 2.10 -18.23 -21.11
N ASP A 300 0.98 -18.79 -21.58
CA ASP A 300 0.43 -18.55 -22.92
C ASP A 300 -0.70 -17.53 -22.81
N ILE A 301 -0.39 -16.28 -23.13
CA ILE A 301 -1.27 -15.11 -22.96
C ILE A 301 -1.64 -14.55 -24.33
N ASP A 302 -2.92 -14.22 -24.52
CA ASP A 302 -3.42 -13.47 -25.67
C ASP A 302 -3.27 -11.95 -25.42
N GLU A 303 -2.41 -11.27 -26.17
CA GLU A 303 -2.22 -9.83 -26.06
C GLU A 303 -3.44 -9.00 -26.48
N ASN A 304 -4.40 -9.60 -27.20
CA ASN A 304 -5.64 -8.93 -27.58
C ASN A 304 -6.74 -9.05 -26.53
N SER A 305 -6.57 -9.91 -25.52
CA SER A 305 -7.53 -10.04 -24.41
C SER A 305 -7.51 -8.79 -23.51
N ILE A 306 -8.57 -8.57 -22.76
CA ILE A 306 -8.58 -7.55 -21.69
C ILE A 306 -7.61 -7.99 -20.59
N TYR A 307 -6.64 -7.14 -20.24
CA TYR A 307 -5.74 -7.40 -19.11
C TYR A 307 -6.32 -6.81 -17.83
N ASP A 308 -6.97 -7.66 -17.06
CA ASP A 308 -7.57 -7.36 -15.77
C ASP A 308 -6.62 -7.78 -14.66
N ILE A 309 -6.09 -6.82 -13.89
CA ILE A 309 -4.92 -7.05 -13.04
C ILE A 309 -5.21 -6.68 -11.58
N GLN A 310 -5.02 -7.66 -10.68
CA GLN A 310 -4.98 -7.46 -9.24
C GLN A 310 -3.63 -7.87 -8.67
N VAL A 311 -2.72 -6.91 -8.47
CA VAL A 311 -1.36 -7.15 -7.96
C VAL A 311 -1.11 -6.32 -6.71
N LYS A 312 -1.03 -6.99 -5.57
CA LYS A 312 -0.81 -6.42 -4.24
C LYS A 312 -0.54 -7.54 -3.22
N ARG A 313 -0.03 -7.19 -2.03
CA ARG A 313 0.07 -8.17 -0.93
C ARG A 313 -1.28 -8.84 -0.73
N LEU A 314 -1.28 -10.15 -0.46
CA LEU A 314 -2.52 -10.83 -0.15
C LEU A 314 -2.95 -10.51 1.28
N HIS A 315 -4.17 -10.03 1.38
CA HIS A 315 -4.86 -9.82 2.65
C HIS A 315 -6.36 -9.87 2.41
N GLU A 316 -7.13 -10.43 3.32
CA GLU A 316 -8.58 -10.62 3.15
C GLU A 316 -9.31 -9.29 2.88
N TYR A 317 -8.89 -8.15 3.48
CA TYR A 317 -9.53 -6.86 3.24
C TYR A 317 -9.34 -6.33 1.80
N LYS A 318 -8.30 -6.80 1.09
CA LYS A 318 -8.06 -6.48 -0.33
C LYS A 318 -8.91 -7.31 -1.28
N ARG A 319 -9.61 -8.26 -0.74
CA ARG A 319 -10.67 -9.09 -1.32
C ARG A 319 -10.28 -9.83 -2.61
N GLN A 320 -9.04 -10.35 -2.68
CA GLN A 320 -8.64 -11.27 -3.76
C GLN A 320 -9.57 -12.48 -3.86
N GLN A 321 -10.14 -12.94 -2.73
CA GLN A 321 -11.18 -13.97 -2.70
C GLN A 321 -12.44 -13.56 -3.48
N MET A 322 -12.85 -12.28 -3.45
CA MET A 322 -13.99 -11.79 -4.23
C MET A 322 -13.72 -11.85 -5.73
N ASN A 323 -12.51 -11.48 -6.15
CA ASN A 323 -12.08 -11.62 -7.53
C ASN A 323 -12.03 -13.12 -7.96
N ALA A 324 -11.56 -14.01 -7.09
CA ALA A 324 -11.59 -15.45 -7.37
C ALA A 324 -13.02 -15.98 -7.49
N LEU A 325 -13.96 -15.54 -6.66
CA LEU A 325 -15.39 -15.88 -6.80
C LEU A 325 -15.98 -15.36 -8.11
N TYR A 326 -15.63 -14.15 -8.54
CA TYR A 326 -16.02 -13.64 -9.85
C TYR A 326 -15.47 -14.50 -10.99
N VAL A 327 -14.23 -14.93 -10.91
CA VAL A 327 -13.62 -15.83 -11.92
C VAL A 327 -14.42 -17.13 -12.02
N ILE A 328 -14.87 -17.68 -10.89
CA ILE A 328 -15.74 -18.88 -10.86
C ILE A 328 -17.10 -18.58 -11.50
N HIS A 329 -17.72 -17.43 -11.18
CA HIS A 329 -18.97 -17.00 -11.80
C HIS A 329 -18.82 -16.91 -13.32
N LYS A 330 -17.80 -16.24 -13.82
CA LYS A 330 -17.53 -16.10 -15.25
C LYS A 330 -17.21 -17.43 -15.94
N TYR A 331 -16.53 -18.35 -15.26
CA TYR A 331 -16.32 -19.71 -15.75
C TYR A 331 -17.66 -20.40 -16.04
N PHE A 332 -18.61 -20.33 -15.12
CA PHE A 332 -19.94 -20.91 -15.32
C PHE A 332 -20.74 -20.22 -16.42
N GLU A 333 -20.71 -18.89 -16.50
CA GLU A 333 -21.39 -18.17 -17.58
C GLU A 333 -20.89 -18.62 -18.96
N ILE A 334 -19.57 -18.79 -19.13
CA ILE A 334 -19.00 -19.27 -20.39
C ILE A 334 -19.43 -20.72 -20.67
N LYS A 335 -19.45 -21.60 -19.67
CA LYS A 335 -19.96 -22.99 -19.81
C LYS A 335 -21.44 -23.01 -20.20
N GLU A 336 -22.22 -22.03 -19.81
CA GLU A 336 -23.62 -21.84 -20.18
C GLU A 336 -23.80 -21.15 -21.54
N GLY A 337 -22.71 -20.82 -22.24
CA GLY A 337 -22.74 -20.21 -23.57
C GLY A 337 -22.71 -18.67 -23.57
N LYS A 338 -22.66 -18.01 -22.41
CA LYS A 338 -22.52 -16.55 -22.29
C LYS A 338 -21.06 -16.13 -22.48
N LYS A 339 -20.62 -16.04 -23.71
CA LYS A 339 -19.23 -15.74 -24.04
C LYS A 339 -18.97 -14.23 -24.04
N PRO A 340 -17.87 -13.73 -23.45
CA PRO A 340 -17.52 -12.33 -23.52
C PRO A 340 -17.19 -11.93 -24.97
N ALA A 341 -17.49 -10.67 -25.34
CA ALA A 341 -17.21 -10.13 -26.67
C ALA A 341 -15.69 -10.02 -26.95
N THR A 342 -14.90 -9.75 -25.93
CA THR A 342 -13.43 -9.74 -25.97
C THR A 342 -12.91 -10.75 -24.96
N PRO A 343 -11.94 -11.61 -25.29
CA PRO A 343 -11.32 -12.50 -24.34
C PRO A 343 -10.76 -11.75 -23.13
N ILE A 344 -10.75 -12.40 -21.96
CA ILE A 344 -10.33 -11.82 -20.69
C ILE A 344 -9.14 -12.60 -20.15
N THR A 345 -8.11 -11.91 -19.73
CA THR A 345 -7.00 -12.47 -18.97
C THR A 345 -6.92 -11.80 -17.61
N VAL A 346 -7.22 -12.58 -16.56
CA VAL A 346 -7.15 -12.13 -15.17
C VAL A 346 -5.79 -12.47 -14.61
N PHE A 347 -5.08 -11.45 -14.14
CA PHE A 347 -3.79 -11.61 -13.50
C PHE A 347 -3.88 -11.34 -12.00
N PHE A 348 -3.43 -12.31 -11.23
CA PHE A 348 -3.16 -12.14 -9.82
C PHE A 348 -1.65 -12.09 -9.58
N GLY A 349 -1.21 -11.24 -8.66
CA GLY A 349 0.16 -11.24 -8.17
C GLY A 349 0.16 -10.86 -6.71
N ALA A 350 0.53 -11.80 -5.84
CA ALA A 350 0.45 -11.60 -4.42
C ALA A 350 1.52 -12.40 -3.67
N LYS A 351 1.80 -11.99 -2.45
CA LYS A 351 2.58 -12.73 -1.45
C LYS A 351 1.81 -12.71 -0.14
N ALA A 352 1.73 -13.85 0.52
CA ALA A 352 1.15 -14.00 1.85
C ALA A 352 2.26 -14.09 2.90
N ALA A 353 2.03 -13.53 4.08
CA ALA A 353 2.89 -13.80 5.24
C ALA A 353 2.84 -15.30 5.59
N PRO A 354 3.96 -15.93 5.97
CA PRO A 354 4.00 -17.38 6.23
C PRO A 354 2.99 -17.86 7.28
N ALA A 355 2.70 -17.06 8.28
CA ALA A 355 1.75 -17.36 9.34
C ALA A 355 0.28 -17.10 8.96
N TYR A 356 0.02 -16.41 7.84
CA TYR A 356 -1.34 -16.04 7.43
C TYR A 356 -1.98 -17.17 6.61
N ILE A 357 -2.55 -18.15 7.29
CA ILE A 357 -3.04 -19.39 6.70
C ILE A 357 -4.12 -19.13 5.64
N ILE A 358 -5.17 -18.35 5.95
CA ILE A 358 -6.26 -18.05 5.01
C ILE A 358 -5.76 -17.34 3.75
N ALA A 359 -4.78 -16.45 3.88
CA ALA A 359 -4.15 -15.82 2.72
C ALA A 359 -3.48 -16.84 1.79
N LYS A 360 -2.86 -17.88 2.34
CA LYS A 360 -2.29 -18.98 1.55
C LYS A 360 -3.37 -19.84 0.89
N ASP A 361 -4.50 -20.04 1.58
CA ASP A 361 -5.64 -20.78 1.03
C ASP A 361 -6.29 -20.04 -0.14
N ILE A 362 -6.36 -18.69 -0.09
CA ILE A 362 -6.82 -17.88 -1.21
C ILE A 362 -5.88 -18.03 -2.42
N ILE A 363 -4.56 -17.97 -2.20
CA ILE A 363 -3.57 -18.21 -3.27
C ILE A 363 -3.76 -19.63 -3.85
N HIS A 364 -3.97 -20.61 -2.99
CA HIS A 364 -4.19 -22.00 -3.40
C HIS A 364 -5.43 -22.13 -4.30
N LEU A 365 -6.55 -21.50 -3.92
CA LEU A 365 -7.76 -21.47 -4.76
C LEU A 365 -7.46 -20.86 -6.13
N ILE A 366 -6.77 -19.71 -6.19
CA ILE A 366 -6.41 -19.04 -7.45
C ILE A 366 -5.58 -19.96 -8.34
N LEU A 367 -4.62 -20.71 -7.78
CA LEU A 367 -3.81 -21.68 -8.53
C LEU A 367 -4.65 -22.86 -9.04
N CYS A 368 -5.62 -23.35 -8.27
CA CYS A 368 -6.57 -24.35 -8.72
C CYS A 368 -7.41 -23.85 -9.90
N LEU A 369 -7.93 -22.61 -9.81
CA LEU A 369 -8.70 -21.97 -10.88
C LEU A 369 -7.84 -21.76 -12.14
N GLN A 370 -6.58 -21.35 -11.99
CA GLN A 370 -5.64 -21.26 -13.11
C GLN A 370 -5.53 -22.61 -13.84
N GLN A 371 -5.36 -23.70 -13.09
CA GLN A 371 -5.22 -25.03 -13.68
C GLN A 371 -6.49 -25.50 -14.37
N ILE A 372 -7.64 -25.32 -13.74
CA ILE A 372 -8.93 -25.74 -14.29
C ILE A 372 -9.27 -24.94 -15.55
N ILE A 373 -9.28 -23.61 -15.45
CA ILE A 373 -9.77 -22.71 -16.50
C ILE A 373 -8.87 -22.73 -17.73
N ASN A 374 -7.56 -22.67 -17.53
CA ASN A 374 -6.63 -22.62 -18.65
C ASN A 374 -6.53 -23.94 -19.43
N ASN A 375 -6.95 -25.06 -18.84
CA ASN A 375 -6.99 -26.37 -19.49
C ASN A 375 -8.40 -26.79 -19.97
N ASP A 376 -9.44 -25.98 -19.70
CA ASP A 376 -10.79 -26.24 -20.23
C ASP A 376 -10.91 -25.66 -21.65
N PRO A 377 -11.04 -26.51 -22.70
CA PRO A 377 -11.06 -26.03 -24.09
C PRO A 377 -12.33 -25.22 -24.45
N GLU A 378 -13.40 -25.31 -23.65
CA GLU A 378 -14.61 -24.52 -23.85
C GLU A 378 -14.47 -23.12 -23.26
N VAL A 379 -13.62 -22.94 -22.26
CA VAL A 379 -13.47 -21.69 -21.49
C VAL A 379 -12.19 -20.94 -21.83
N SER A 380 -11.07 -21.63 -21.95
CA SER A 380 -9.74 -21.02 -22.13
C SER A 380 -9.58 -20.08 -23.35
N PRO A 381 -10.38 -20.20 -24.44
CA PRO A 381 -10.38 -19.21 -25.51
C PRO A 381 -10.98 -17.84 -25.09
N TYR A 382 -11.77 -17.79 -24.03
CA TYR A 382 -12.52 -16.61 -23.60
C TYR A 382 -12.08 -16.07 -22.23
N LEU A 383 -11.56 -16.93 -21.37
CA LEU A 383 -11.09 -16.58 -20.04
C LEU A 383 -9.82 -17.36 -19.73
N LYS A 384 -8.76 -16.62 -19.34
CA LYS A 384 -7.55 -17.20 -18.75
C LYS A 384 -7.25 -16.55 -17.41
N VAL A 385 -6.64 -17.31 -16.52
CA VAL A 385 -6.26 -16.86 -15.17
C VAL A 385 -4.79 -17.17 -14.95
N PHE A 386 -4.04 -16.20 -14.44
CA PHE A 386 -2.63 -16.39 -14.12
C PHE A 386 -2.30 -15.81 -12.75
N MET A 387 -1.74 -16.66 -11.89
CA MET A 387 -1.08 -16.23 -10.65
C MET A 387 0.41 -16.01 -10.93
N VAL A 388 0.83 -14.76 -10.97
CA VAL A 388 2.21 -14.38 -11.28
C VAL A 388 3.10 -14.69 -10.08
N GLU A 389 4.13 -15.49 -10.30
CA GLU A 389 5.09 -15.88 -9.26
C GLU A 389 5.96 -14.69 -8.85
N ASN A 390 6.27 -14.67 -7.56
CA ASN A 390 7.23 -13.73 -6.96
C ASN A 390 7.02 -12.27 -7.39
N TYR A 391 5.77 -11.80 -7.32
CA TYR A 391 5.45 -10.40 -7.62
C TYR A 391 6.38 -9.45 -6.84
N ASN A 392 7.06 -8.58 -7.54
CA ASN A 392 8.05 -7.64 -7.04
C ASN A 392 8.07 -6.37 -7.90
N VAL A 393 8.95 -5.42 -7.60
CA VAL A 393 9.05 -4.14 -8.33
C VAL A 393 9.33 -4.34 -9.81
N THR A 394 10.24 -5.25 -10.19
CA THR A 394 10.57 -5.54 -11.59
C THR A 394 9.34 -6.07 -12.35
N MET A 395 8.56 -6.96 -11.73
CA MET A 395 7.32 -7.47 -12.29
C MET A 395 6.26 -6.36 -12.39
N ALA A 396 6.15 -5.50 -11.37
CA ALA A 396 5.25 -4.35 -11.38
C ALA A 396 5.53 -3.39 -12.54
N GLU A 397 6.80 -3.12 -12.84
CA GLU A 397 7.23 -2.28 -13.96
C GLU A 397 6.80 -2.82 -15.34
N LYS A 398 6.53 -4.13 -15.44
CA LYS A 398 6.01 -4.76 -16.66
C LYS A 398 4.48 -4.84 -16.67
N MET A 399 3.86 -5.14 -15.54
CA MET A 399 2.42 -5.36 -15.46
C MET A 399 1.63 -4.04 -15.49
N ILE A 400 2.12 -3.01 -14.80
CA ILE A 400 1.39 -1.73 -14.68
C ILE A 400 1.17 -1.06 -16.04
N PRO A 401 2.17 -0.90 -16.94
CA PRO A 401 1.96 -0.32 -18.26
C PRO A 401 1.02 -1.15 -19.15
N ALA A 402 0.99 -2.47 -18.98
CA ALA A 402 0.18 -3.38 -19.79
C ALA A 402 -1.27 -3.50 -19.35
N CYS A 403 -1.63 -3.00 -18.18
CA CYS A 403 -2.94 -3.16 -17.57
C CYS A 403 -4.03 -2.37 -18.31
N ASP A 404 -5.19 -3.00 -18.53
CA ASP A 404 -6.40 -2.34 -19.02
C ASP A 404 -7.32 -1.97 -17.82
N ILE A 405 -7.58 -2.93 -16.92
CA ILE A 405 -8.43 -2.76 -15.74
C ILE A 405 -7.61 -3.02 -14.48
N SER A 406 -7.58 -2.04 -13.61
CA SER A 406 -6.88 -2.08 -12.32
C SER A 406 -7.86 -2.40 -11.20
N GLU A 407 -7.72 -3.58 -10.61
CA GLU A 407 -8.57 -4.07 -9.52
C GLU A 407 -8.17 -3.46 -8.16
N GLN A 408 -8.99 -2.55 -7.65
CA GLN A 408 -8.78 -1.81 -6.40
C GLN A 408 -10.00 -1.98 -5.47
N ILE A 409 -10.27 -3.24 -5.12
CA ILE A 409 -11.53 -3.73 -4.57
C ILE A 409 -11.49 -3.99 -3.05
N SER A 410 -10.66 -3.27 -2.30
CA SER A 410 -10.66 -3.34 -0.84
C SER A 410 -12.05 -3.07 -0.24
N LEU A 411 -12.32 -3.62 0.94
CA LEU A 411 -13.54 -3.24 1.65
C LEU A 411 -13.44 -1.75 2.02
N ALA A 412 -14.48 -0.98 1.71
CA ALA A 412 -14.54 0.44 2.03
C ALA A 412 -14.21 0.67 3.53
N SER A 413 -13.46 1.70 3.82
CA SER A 413 -12.89 2.02 5.14
C SER A 413 -11.68 1.20 5.60
N LYS A 414 -11.06 0.36 4.75
CA LYS A 414 -9.95 -0.51 5.18
C LYS A 414 -8.60 -0.20 4.52
N GLU A 415 -8.59 0.26 3.26
CA GLU A 415 -7.36 0.70 2.61
C GLU A 415 -7.09 2.17 2.97
N ALA A 416 -5.97 2.45 3.62
CA ALA A 416 -5.64 3.82 4.00
C ALA A 416 -5.44 4.73 2.78
N SER A 417 -4.74 4.26 1.77
CA SER A 417 -4.53 5.01 0.52
C SER A 417 -4.44 4.07 -0.68
N GLY A 418 -3.52 3.12 -0.64
CA GLY A 418 -3.01 2.48 -1.83
C GLY A 418 -2.06 3.41 -2.61
N THR A 419 -1.15 2.82 -3.37
CA THR A 419 -0.30 3.53 -4.34
C THR A 419 -0.30 2.82 -5.69
N GLY A 420 -0.74 1.56 -5.72
CA GLY A 420 -0.94 0.80 -6.95
C GLY A 420 -1.94 1.48 -7.87
N ASN A 421 -3.08 1.89 -7.32
CA ASN A 421 -4.13 2.63 -8.03
C ASN A 421 -3.57 3.86 -8.79
N MET A 422 -2.72 4.66 -8.15
CA MET A 422 -2.08 5.83 -8.74
C MET A 422 -1.14 5.45 -9.90
N LYS A 423 -0.38 4.38 -9.76
CA LYS A 423 0.56 3.87 -10.78
C LYS A 423 -0.18 3.37 -12.01
N PHE A 424 -1.27 2.63 -11.81
CA PHE A 424 -2.13 2.14 -12.87
C PHE A 424 -2.83 3.30 -13.60
N MET A 425 -3.40 4.27 -12.86
CA MET A 425 -4.01 5.48 -13.42
C MET A 425 -3.01 6.25 -14.30
N LEU A 426 -1.78 6.48 -13.82
CA LEU A 426 -0.72 7.16 -14.56
C LEU A 426 -0.34 6.46 -15.87
N ASN A 427 -0.55 5.15 -15.97
CA ASN A 427 -0.31 4.33 -17.16
C ASN A 427 -1.57 4.04 -17.98
N GLY A 428 -2.68 4.76 -17.70
CA GLY A 428 -3.91 4.69 -18.47
C GLY A 428 -4.72 3.40 -18.29
N ALA A 429 -4.52 2.69 -17.17
CA ALA A 429 -5.46 1.66 -16.77
C ALA A 429 -6.67 2.31 -16.07
N LEU A 430 -7.87 1.81 -16.34
CA LEU A 430 -9.07 2.26 -15.65
C LEU A 430 -9.24 1.50 -14.33
N THR A 431 -9.52 2.23 -13.26
CA THR A 431 -9.77 1.63 -11.96
C THR A 431 -11.15 1.01 -11.92
N LEU A 432 -11.22 -0.25 -11.51
CA LEU A 432 -12.42 -0.91 -11.02
C LEU A 432 -12.23 -1.09 -9.50
N GLY A 433 -13.05 -0.42 -8.71
CA GLY A 433 -12.79 -0.40 -7.27
C GLY A 433 -13.92 0.13 -6.42
N THR A 434 -13.72 0.05 -5.12
CA THR A 434 -14.59 0.62 -4.12
C THR A 434 -14.21 2.08 -3.83
N MET A 435 -15.12 2.84 -3.24
CA MET A 435 -14.86 4.20 -2.76
C MET A 435 -14.08 4.13 -1.43
N ASP A 436 -12.80 3.75 -1.55
CA ASP A 436 -11.88 3.52 -0.44
C ASP A 436 -10.48 4.05 -0.75
N GLY A 437 -9.75 4.48 0.27
CA GLY A 437 -8.42 5.04 0.11
C GLY A 437 -8.35 6.15 -0.94
N ALA A 438 -7.29 6.16 -1.74
CA ALA A 438 -7.11 7.16 -2.80
C ALA A 438 -8.02 6.94 -4.03
N ASN A 439 -8.82 5.87 -4.09
CA ASN A 439 -9.81 5.71 -5.16
C ASN A 439 -10.85 6.85 -5.12
N VAL A 440 -11.16 7.38 -3.93
CA VAL A 440 -12.06 8.52 -3.77
C VAL A 440 -11.50 9.74 -4.51
N GLU A 441 -10.24 10.08 -4.27
CA GLU A 441 -9.58 11.21 -4.93
C GLU A 441 -9.40 10.96 -6.44
N ILE A 442 -9.18 9.71 -6.87
CA ILE A 442 -9.16 9.36 -8.30
C ILE A 442 -10.53 9.65 -8.91
N ALA A 443 -11.62 9.19 -8.29
CA ALA A 443 -12.98 9.40 -8.79
C ALA A 443 -13.35 10.90 -8.89
N GLU A 444 -12.98 11.69 -7.88
CA GLU A 444 -13.18 13.15 -7.88
C GLU A 444 -12.40 13.83 -9.02
N LEU A 445 -11.18 13.40 -9.29
CA LEU A 445 -10.34 13.99 -10.32
C LEU A 445 -10.78 13.67 -11.75
N VAL A 446 -11.21 12.43 -11.99
CA VAL A 446 -11.50 11.96 -13.35
C VAL A 446 -12.98 12.02 -13.72
N GLY A 447 -13.88 12.11 -12.72
CA GLY A 447 -15.32 11.99 -12.91
C GLY A 447 -15.80 10.53 -12.98
N ASN A 448 -17.03 10.29 -12.55
CA ASN A 448 -17.61 8.94 -12.42
C ASN A 448 -17.71 8.16 -13.75
N GLU A 449 -17.71 8.87 -14.88
CA GLU A 449 -17.73 8.27 -16.20
C GLU A 449 -16.38 7.66 -16.63
N ASN A 450 -15.30 7.99 -15.93
CA ASN A 450 -13.93 7.56 -16.27
C ASN A 450 -13.32 6.60 -15.23
N ILE A 451 -14.16 6.05 -14.37
CA ILE A 451 -13.82 5.06 -13.34
C ILE A 451 -15.00 4.10 -13.16
N PHE A 452 -14.76 2.89 -12.70
CA PHE A 452 -15.81 1.91 -12.39
C PHE A 452 -15.84 1.68 -10.88
N THR A 453 -16.89 2.16 -10.23
CA THR A 453 -17.02 2.06 -8.76
C THR A 453 -18.22 1.20 -8.38
N PHE A 454 -18.09 0.46 -7.28
CA PHE A 454 -19.11 -0.43 -6.74
C PHE A 454 -19.02 -0.53 -5.21
N GLY A 455 -20.01 -1.16 -4.64
CA GLY A 455 -20.05 -1.58 -3.23
C GLY A 455 -20.53 -0.49 -2.28
N GLU A 456 -20.64 -0.88 -1.03
CA GLU A 456 -21.11 0.00 0.04
C GLU A 456 -20.07 1.07 0.38
N ASP A 457 -20.54 2.23 0.85
CA ASP A 457 -19.67 3.31 1.31
C ASP A 457 -19.01 3.02 2.67
N SER A 458 -17.99 3.79 3.01
CA SER A 458 -17.22 3.61 4.25
C SER A 458 -18.05 3.76 5.51
N GLN A 459 -19.04 4.67 5.53
CA GLN A 459 -19.88 4.88 6.71
C GLN A 459 -20.80 3.68 6.93
N THR A 460 -21.40 3.15 5.88
CA THR A 460 -22.25 1.95 5.95
C THR A 460 -21.46 0.75 6.50
N VAL A 461 -20.24 0.57 6.04
CA VAL A 461 -19.36 -0.53 6.53
C VAL A 461 -19.00 -0.33 8.01
N ILE A 462 -18.61 0.89 8.41
CA ILE A 462 -18.30 1.22 9.81
C ILE A 462 -19.50 0.95 10.71
N ASP A 463 -20.68 1.39 10.29
CA ASP A 463 -21.92 1.19 11.04
C ASP A 463 -22.29 -0.30 11.17
N ARG A 464 -22.06 -1.11 10.12
CA ARG A 464 -22.26 -2.59 10.20
C ARG A 464 -21.34 -3.23 11.22
N TYR A 465 -20.06 -2.86 11.25
CA TYR A 465 -19.14 -3.34 12.28
C TYR A 465 -19.58 -2.93 13.68
N ALA A 466 -20.03 -1.68 13.85
CA ALA A 466 -20.50 -1.18 15.14
C ALA A 466 -21.77 -1.93 15.65
N ARG A 467 -22.69 -2.26 14.73
CA ARG A 467 -23.90 -3.02 15.06
C ARG A 467 -23.68 -4.52 15.21
N GLY A 468 -22.64 -5.06 14.56
CA GLY A 468 -22.38 -6.49 14.53
C GLY A 468 -23.49 -7.31 13.86
N ASP A 469 -24.21 -6.72 12.89
CA ASP A 469 -25.40 -7.29 12.27
C ASP A 469 -25.13 -8.04 10.93
N TYR A 470 -23.86 -8.12 10.52
CA TYR A 470 -23.47 -8.85 9.32
C TYR A 470 -23.45 -10.36 9.58
N ASN A 471 -24.11 -11.13 8.70
CA ASN A 471 -24.10 -12.58 8.71
C ASN A 471 -23.89 -13.10 7.28
N SER A 472 -22.67 -13.61 6.99
CA SER A 472 -22.28 -14.07 5.66
C SER A 472 -23.19 -15.21 5.14
N ARG A 473 -23.59 -16.14 6.01
CA ARG A 473 -24.46 -17.27 5.65
C ARG A 473 -25.81 -16.83 5.13
N SER A 474 -26.35 -15.71 5.64
CA SER A 474 -27.64 -15.19 5.18
C SER A 474 -27.57 -14.65 3.73
N TYR A 475 -26.45 -14.11 3.30
CA TYR A 475 -26.21 -13.71 1.91
C TYR A 475 -26.04 -14.91 1.01
N TYR A 476 -25.20 -15.87 1.43
CA TYR A 476 -25.00 -17.13 0.72
C TYR A 476 -26.31 -17.92 0.48
N GLU A 477 -27.23 -17.95 1.43
CA GLU A 477 -28.50 -18.67 1.29
C GLU A 477 -29.52 -17.96 0.38
N LYS A 478 -29.42 -16.63 0.24
CA LYS A 478 -30.34 -15.83 -0.56
C LYS A 478 -29.94 -15.68 -2.01
N ASP A 479 -28.64 -15.68 -2.31
CA ASP A 479 -28.09 -15.46 -3.64
C ASP A 479 -27.60 -16.77 -4.24
N SER A 480 -28.29 -17.25 -5.27
CA SER A 480 -27.97 -18.52 -5.95
C SER A 480 -26.65 -18.47 -6.72
N GLU A 481 -26.27 -17.33 -7.28
CA GLU A 481 -25.01 -17.16 -8.03
C GLU A 481 -23.82 -17.13 -7.06
N LEU A 482 -23.94 -16.38 -5.98
CA LEU A 482 -22.97 -16.38 -4.90
C LEU A 482 -22.80 -17.78 -4.31
N LYS A 483 -23.91 -18.44 -3.99
CA LYS A 483 -23.91 -19.81 -3.48
C LYS A 483 -23.18 -20.76 -4.41
N ARG A 484 -23.49 -20.71 -5.70
CA ARG A 484 -22.86 -21.54 -6.72
C ARG A 484 -21.34 -21.31 -6.79
N ALA A 485 -20.92 -20.05 -6.74
CA ALA A 485 -19.50 -19.71 -6.78
C ALA A 485 -18.75 -20.19 -5.52
N VAL A 486 -19.36 -20.03 -4.34
CA VAL A 486 -18.79 -20.46 -3.06
C VAL A 486 -18.74 -21.99 -2.98
N ASP A 487 -19.82 -22.69 -3.36
CA ASP A 487 -19.87 -24.17 -3.33
C ASP A 487 -18.87 -24.80 -4.30
N PHE A 488 -18.53 -24.13 -5.39
CA PHE A 488 -17.53 -24.62 -6.34
C PHE A 488 -16.15 -24.79 -5.70
N ILE A 489 -15.79 -23.97 -4.71
CA ILE A 489 -14.51 -24.06 -3.99
C ILE A 489 -14.25 -25.49 -3.47
N VAL A 490 -15.30 -26.15 -2.97
CA VAL A 490 -15.22 -27.49 -2.38
C VAL A 490 -15.76 -28.58 -3.30
N SER A 491 -16.03 -28.28 -4.58
CA SER A 491 -16.47 -29.24 -5.57
C SER A 491 -15.41 -30.30 -5.87
N ASP A 492 -15.82 -31.46 -6.38
CA ASP A 492 -14.89 -32.51 -6.81
C ASP A 492 -13.94 -32.02 -7.90
N THR A 493 -14.39 -31.09 -8.75
CA THR A 493 -13.55 -30.45 -9.79
C THR A 493 -12.36 -29.70 -9.18
N VAL A 494 -12.59 -28.84 -8.20
CA VAL A 494 -11.51 -28.08 -7.57
C VAL A 494 -10.67 -28.97 -6.66
N LYS A 495 -11.29 -29.87 -5.91
CA LYS A 495 -10.59 -30.87 -5.06
C LYS A 495 -9.70 -31.84 -5.86
N SER A 496 -10.01 -32.08 -7.14
CA SER A 496 -9.17 -32.95 -7.98
C SER A 496 -7.80 -32.37 -8.31
N VAL A 497 -7.63 -31.04 -8.21
CA VAL A 497 -6.40 -30.32 -8.51
C VAL A 497 -5.81 -29.61 -7.29
N GLY A 498 -6.53 -29.58 -6.17
CA GLY A 498 -6.15 -28.85 -4.96
C GLY A 498 -6.17 -29.69 -3.69
N CYS A 499 -5.61 -29.11 -2.61
CA CYS A 499 -5.66 -29.70 -1.27
C CYS A 499 -7.03 -29.45 -0.64
N SER A 500 -7.79 -30.52 -0.39
CA SER A 500 -9.15 -30.44 0.16
C SER A 500 -9.20 -29.69 1.50
N GLU A 501 -8.23 -29.89 2.38
CA GLU A 501 -8.18 -29.23 3.69
C GLU A 501 -8.09 -27.69 3.55
N ASN A 502 -7.26 -27.19 2.65
CA ASN A 502 -7.11 -25.77 2.40
C ASN A 502 -8.39 -25.15 1.82
N LEU A 503 -9.01 -25.86 0.87
CA LEU A 503 -10.25 -25.43 0.22
C LEU A 503 -11.42 -25.43 1.20
N GLU A 504 -11.56 -26.45 2.03
CA GLU A 504 -12.61 -26.55 3.06
C GLU A 504 -12.41 -25.48 4.15
N ARG A 505 -11.18 -25.16 4.53
CA ARG A 505 -10.90 -24.11 5.49
C ARG A 505 -11.32 -22.73 4.94
N LEU A 506 -10.96 -22.42 3.69
CA LEU A 506 -11.39 -21.18 3.03
C LEU A 506 -12.91 -21.10 2.88
N TYR A 507 -13.55 -22.19 2.44
CA TYR A 507 -15.00 -22.28 2.34
C TYR A 507 -15.70 -22.00 3.67
N ASN A 508 -15.22 -22.61 4.75
CA ASN A 508 -15.77 -22.40 6.08
C ASN A 508 -15.52 -20.99 6.61
N GLU A 509 -14.37 -20.38 6.29
CA GLU A 509 -14.06 -18.99 6.65
C GLU A 509 -15.05 -18.02 6.00
N LEU A 510 -15.30 -18.18 4.69
CA LEU A 510 -16.27 -17.37 3.95
C LEU A 510 -17.70 -17.53 4.50
N LEU A 511 -18.13 -18.75 4.80
CA LEU A 511 -19.50 -19.01 5.28
C LEU A 511 -19.77 -18.56 6.71
N ASN A 512 -18.76 -18.60 7.57
CA ASN A 512 -18.99 -18.42 9.01
C ASN A 512 -18.45 -17.09 9.54
N LYS A 513 -17.58 -16.43 8.78
CA LYS A 513 -16.94 -15.19 9.22
C LYS A 513 -17.03 -14.10 8.17
N ASP A 514 -16.37 -14.30 7.01
CA ASP A 514 -16.24 -13.28 5.94
C ASP A 514 -16.04 -11.86 6.53
N TRP A 515 -15.01 -11.73 7.37
CA TRP A 515 -14.71 -10.51 8.16
C TRP A 515 -14.69 -9.23 7.34
N PHE A 516 -14.40 -9.33 6.05
CA PHE A 516 -14.29 -8.20 5.14
C PHE A 516 -15.44 -8.13 4.13
N MET A 517 -16.61 -8.63 4.52
CA MET A 517 -17.90 -8.40 3.84
C MET A 517 -17.80 -8.57 2.32
N THR A 518 -17.24 -9.70 1.88
CA THR A 518 -17.11 -10.04 0.45
C THR A 518 -18.49 -10.20 -0.20
N PHE A 519 -19.43 -10.82 0.51
CA PHE A 519 -20.71 -11.24 -0.05
C PHE A 519 -21.69 -10.07 -0.30
N PRO A 520 -21.81 -9.07 0.55
CA PRO A 520 -22.73 -7.95 0.29
C PRO A 520 -22.44 -7.20 -1.01
N ASP A 521 -21.15 -7.04 -1.36
CA ASP A 521 -20.73 -6.29 -2.54
C ASP A 521 -20.64 -7.15 -3.82
N PHE A 522 -20.84 -8.47 -3.72
CA PHE A 522 -20.52 -9.40 -4.82
C PHE A 522 -21.38 -9.19 -6.08
N GLU A 523 -22.69 -9.00 -5.92
CA GLU A 523 -23.60 -8.73 -7.05
C GLU A 523 -23.24 -7.44 -7.78
N ASP A 524 -23.00 -6.34 -7.03
CA ASP A 524 -22.63 -5.05 -7.60
C ASP A 524 -21.24 -5.10 -8.25
N TYR A 525 -20.32 -5.86 -7.67
CA TYR A 525 -19.00 -6.13 -8.28
C TYR A 525 -19.13 -6.82 -9.63
N ILE A 526 -19.95 -7.88 -9.73
CA ILE A 526 -20.23 -8.55 -11.02
C ILE A 526 -20.77 -7.54 -12.02
N ALA A 527 -21.84 -6.84 -11.66
CA ALA A 527 -22.51 -5.89 -12.55
C ALA A 527 -21.56 -4.78 -13.05
N THR A 528 -20.71 -4.25 -12.16
CA THR A 528 -19.76 -3.19 -12.49
C THR A 528 -18.63 -3.70 -13.36
N ARG A 529 -18.13 -4.90 -13.12
CA ARG A 529 -17.08 -5.52 -13.93
C ARG A 529 -17.57 -5.85 -15.34
N GLU A 530 -18.80 -6.31 -15.50
CA GLU A 530 -19.42 -6.51 -16.81
C GLU A 530 -19.58 -5.19 -17.59
N LYS A 531 -19.94 -4.09 -16.90
CA LYS A 531 -19.95 -2.75 -17.52
C LYS A 531 -18.56 -2.34 -18.02
N ALA A 532 -17.51 -2.62 -17.26
CA ALA A 532 -16.13 -2.32 -17.66
C ALA A 532 -15.73 -3.13 -18.91
N TYR A 533 -16.05 -4.41 -18.96
CA TYR A 533 -15.76 -5.26 -20.13
C TYR A 533 -16.58 -4.84 -21.37
N ALA A 534 -17.83 -4.46 -21.18
CA ALA A 534 -18.65 -3.93 -22.27
C ALA A 534 -18.08 -2.60 -22.81
N ALA A 535 -17.68 -1.69 -21.93
CA ALA A 535 -17.08 -0.42 -22.30
C ALA A 535 -15.77 -0.59 -23.08
N TYR A 536 -14.99 -1.64 -22.80
CA TYR A 536 -13.74 -1.94 -23.50
C TYR A 536 -13.93 -2.20 -25.00
N THR A 537 -15.11 -2.61 -25.43
CA THR A 537 -15.40 -2.89 -26.84
C THR A 537 -15.37 -1.63 -27.71
N ASP A 538 -15.72 -0.46 -27.16
CA ASP A 538 -15.48 0.83 -27.80
C ASP A 538 -14.06 1.32 -27.50
N ARG A 539 -13.13 0.93 -28.37
CA ARG A 539 -11.70 1.21 -28.18
C ARG A 539 -11.36 2.69 -28.13
N LYS A 540 -12.12 3.54 -28.85
CA LYS A 540 -11.89 4.98 -28.85
C LYS A 540 -12.37 5.63 -27.56
N ASP A 541 -13.56 5.28 -27.09
CA ASP A 541 -14.07 5.78 -25.81
C ASP A 541 -13.19 5.28 -24.66
N TRP A 542 -12.73 4.03 -24.72
CA TRP A 542 -11.78 3.49 -23.75
C TRP A 542 -10.47 4.28 -23.70
N ALA A 543 -9.88 4.58 -24.88
CA ALA A 543 -8.66 5.39 -24.98
C ALA A 543 -8.87 6.82 -24.47
N LYS A 544 -10.03 7.40 -24.71
CA LYS A 544 -10.42 8.72 -24.18
C LYS A 544 -10.45 8.70 -22.66
N LYS A 545 -11.12 7.72 -22.05
CA LYS A 545 -11.13 7.54 -20.58
C LYS A 545 -9.72 7.36 -20.02
N ALA A 546 -8.89 6.55 -20.67
CA ALA A 546 -7.50 6.34 -20.29
C ALA A 546 -6.68 7.64 -20.35
N LEU A 547 -6.84 8.45 -21.39
CA LEU A 547 -6.14 9.72 -21.53
C LEU A 547 -6.59 10.74 -20.47
N ILE A 548 -7.89 10.77 -20.13
CA ILE A 548 -8.42 11.58 -19.02
C ILE A 548 -7.75 11.16 -17.70
N ASN A 549 -7.66 9.86 -17.41
CA ASN A 549 -7.00 9.36 -16.22
C ASN A 549 -5.52 9.79 -16.16
N ILE A 550 -4.78 9.62 -17.24
CA ILE A 550 -3.38 10.06 -17.32
C ILE A 550 -3.27 11.56 -17.07
N SER A 551 -4.16 12.37 -17.70
CA SER A 551 -4.12 13.83 -17.59
C SER A 551 -4.30 14.32 -16.14
N LYS A 552 -5.05 13.58 -15.33
CA LYS A 552 -5.33 13.92 -13.93
C LYS A 552 -4.36 13.27 -12.92
N ALA A 553 -3.52 12.36 -13.38
CA ALA A 553 -2.59 11.64 -12.51
C ALA A 553 -1.48 12.53 -11.90
N GLY A 554 -1.30 13.75 -12.41
CA GLY A 554 -0.31 14.72 -11.89
C GLY A 554 -0.45 14.98 -10.39
N PHE A 555 -1.68 14.99 -9.88
CA PHE A 555 -1.97 15.13 -8.45
C PHE A 555 -1.24 14.07 -7.60
N PHE A 556 -1.03 12.87 -8.10
CA PHE A 556 -0.38 11.78 -7.37
C PHE A 556 1.16 11.75 -7.53
N SER A 557 1.77 12.88 -7.92
CA SER A 557 3.23 12.98 -7.92
C SER A 557 3.79 12.96 -6.49
N SER A 558 4.85 12.15 -6.27
CA SER A 558 5.59 12.19 -5.01
C SER A 558 6.23 13.55 -4.75
N ASP A 559 6.55 14.30 -5.81
CA ASP A 559 7.14 15.64 -5.67
C ASP A 559 6.14 16.61 -5.03
N ARG A 560 4.83 16.56 -5.42
CA ARG A 560 3.75 17.28 -4.73
C ARG A 560 3.63 16.86 -3.26
N THR A 561 3.65 15.55 -2.99
CA THR A 561 3.51 15.03 -1.62
C THR A 561 4.65 15.54 -0.73
N ILE A 562 5.89 15.44 -1.20
CA ILE A 562 7.07 15.92 -0.45
C ILE A 562 7.04 17.44 -0.25
N ASP A 563 6.61 18.19 -1.27
CA ASP A 563 6.43 19.65 -1.15
C ASP A 563 5.42 20.02 -0.07
N GLN A 564 4.30 19.27 0.03
CA GLN A 564 3.32 19.48 1.10
C GLN A 564 3.88 19.14 2.49
N TYR A 565 4.61 18.00 2.62
CA TYR A 565 5.30 17.69 3.88
C TYR A 565 6.27 18.81 4.25
N ASN A 566 7.05 19.29 3.27
CA ASN A 566 8.02 20.36 3.52
C ASN A 566 7.36 21.65 3.97
N LYS A 567 6.34 22.11 3.25
CA LYS A 567 5.68 23.40 3.56
C LYS A 567 4.92 23.38 4.87
N GLU A 568 4.27 22.26 5.19
CA GLU A 568 3.29 22.23 6.28
C GLU A 568 3.83 21.58 7.56
N ILE A 569 4.77 20.63 7.44
CA ILE A 569 5.30 19.86 8.58
C ILE A 569 6.79 20.17 8.81
N TRP A 570 7.65 19.89 7.81
CA TRP A 570 9.10 19.97 8.01
C TRP A 570 9.65 21.40 8.00
N LYS A 571 9.05 22.28 7.19
CA LYS A 571 9.42 23.71 7.06
C LYS A 571 10.91 23.91 6.74
N LEU A 572 11.46 23.01 5.92
CA LEU A 572 12.84 23.13 5.45
C LEU A 572 12.94 24.29 4.47
N SER A 573 13.93 25.16 4.67
CA SER A 573 14.20 26.34 3.84
C SER A 573 14.98 25.98 2.56
#